data_a4d8e0fe515a73d15eeefe15003e7c18
#
_entry.id   a4d8e0fe515a73d15eeefe15003e7c18
#
_cell.length_a   1.000
_cell.length_b   1.000
_cell.length_c   1.000
_cell.angle_alpha   90.00
_cell.angle_beta   90.00
_cell.angle_gamma   90.00
#
_symmetry.space_group_name_H-M   'P 1'
#
loop_
_entity.id
_entity.type
_entity.pdbx_description
1 polymer ?
#
loop_
_entity_poly.entity_id
_entity_poly.type
_entity_poly.pdbx_seq_one_letter_code
_entity_poly.pdbx_strand_id
1 'polypeptide(L)'
;MLRRLGLSGFRIALAVLGFFFLLWWFGMRMPGRNISTAAPLSAAEIALRADLIADVQKLAGEIGERNLQHYAQLNTAADFIEGSFSRAGLQPRRDTYELQGRACHNIETEIRGARPQIVVIGAHYDSVFGSPGANDNASGVAALLALARRFAGKPAGQTLRFVAFVNEEPPYFQTEQMGSFVYARGCKARGDQISAMLSLETIGY
;
A
#
# COMPACT_ATOMS: atom_id res chain seq x y z
N MET A 1 51.07 12.26 -31.51
CA MET A 1 50.22 12.76 -30.40
C MET A 1 48.76 12.31 -30.53
N LEU A 2 48.11 12.32 -31.69
CA LEU A 2 46.72 11.91 -31.92
C LEU A 2 46.37 10.44 -31.58
N ARG A 3 47.31 9.47 -31.76
CA ARG A 3 47.05 8.06 -31.39
C ARG A 3 46.93 7.79 -29.89
N ARG A 4 47.55 8.59 -29.03
CA ARG A 4 47.47 8.45 -27.56
C ARG A 4 46.14 8.99 -27.01
N LEU A 5 45.56 10.01 -27.65
CA LEU A 5 44.24 10.56 -27.31
C LEU A 5 43.11 9.56 -27.61
N GLY A 6 43.21 8.80 -28.70
CA GLY A 6 42.21 7.75 -29.05
C GLY A 6 42.20 6.58 -28.06
N LEU A 7 43.37 6.13 -27.57
CA LEU A 7 43.50 5.06 -26.58
C LEU A 7 42.97 5.47 -25.21
N SER A 8 43.17 6.72 -24.80
CA SER A 8 42.67 7.25 -23.54
C SER A 8 41.12 7.42 -23.58
N GLY A 9 40.58 7.92 -24.68
CA GLY A 9 39.16 8.05 -24.89
C GLY A 9 38.44 6.68 -24.88
N PHE A 10 39.03 5.68 -25.54
CA PHE A 10 38.51 4.30 -25.53
C PHE A 10 38.48 3.68 -24.13
N ARG A 11 39.55 3.88 -23.32
CA ARG A 11 39.62 3.40 -21.93
C ARG A 11 38.57 4.06 -21.04
N ILE A 12 38.32 5.36 -21.21
CA ILE A 12 37.29 6.09 -20.48
C ILE A 12 35.90 5.56 -20.86
N ALA A 13 35.64 5.36 -22.16
CA ALA A 13 34.38 4.81 -22.61
C ALA A 13 34.10 3.42 -22.03
N LEU A 14 35.12 2.53 -22.00
CA LEU A 14 35.00 1.21 -21.39
C LEU A 14 34.75 1.30 -19.87
N ALA A 15 35.40 2.21 -19.17
CA ALA A 15 35.19 2.40 -17.73
C ALA A 15 33.77 2.90 -17.44
N VAL A 16 33.25 3.82 -18.24
CA VAL A 16 31.87 4.33 -18.12
C VAL A 16 30.84 3.23 -18.42
N LEU A 17 31.06 2.45 -19.50
CA LEU A 17 30.17 1.31 -19.80
C LEU A 17 30.21 0.25 -18.71
N GLY A 18 31.40 -0.07 -18.16
CA GLY A 18 31.55 -0.98 -17.03
C GLY A 18 30.83 -0.49 -15.79
N PHE A 19 30.92 0.81 -15.50
CA PHE A 19 30.21 1.42 -14.36
C PHE A 19 28.68 1.31 -14.52
N PHE A 20 28.14 1.66 -15.68
CA PHE A 20 26.69 1.53 -15.94
C PHE A 20 26.24 0.07 -15.96
N PHE A 21 27.08 -0.86 -16.46
CA PHE A 21 26.78 -2.28 -16.39
C PHE A 21 26.74 -2.78 -14.94
N LEU A 22 27.66 -2.34 -14.07
CA LEU A 22 27.64 -2.69 -12.66
C LEU A 22 26.42 -2.10 -11.93
N LEU A 23 26.08 -0.82 -12.20
CA LEU A 23 24.86 -0.22 -11.67
C LEU A 23 23.61 -1.01 -12.10
N TRP A 24 23.51 -1.37 -13.37
CA TRP A 24 22.42 -2.21 -13.86
C TRP A 24 22.44 -3.59 -13.20
N TRP A 25 23.59 -4.24 -13.13
CA TRP A 25 23.73 -5.58 -12.55
C TRP A 25 23.36 -5.62 -11.07
N PHE A 26 23.84 -4.67 -10.27
CA PHE A 26 23.56 -4.66 -8.83
C PHE A 26 22.21 -4.00 -8.49
N GLY A 27 21.76 -3.01 -9.27
CA GLY A 27 20.52 -2.31 -9.02
C GLY A 27 19.26 -3.00 -9.56
N MET A 28 19.38 -3.65 -10.73
CA MET A 28 18.23 -4.27 -11.42
C MET A 28 18.12 -5.78 -11.17
N ARG A 29 19.19 -6.44 -10.73
CA ARG A 29 19.16 -7.87 -10.44
C ARG A 29 18.53 -8.10 -9.07
N MET A 30 17.28 -8.54 -9.06
CA MET A 30 16.59 -8.96 -7.84
C MET A 30 17.36 -10.13 -7.20
N PRO A 31 17.78 -10.00 -5.92
CA PRO A 31 18.36 -11.15 -5.21
C PRO A 31 17.29 -12.21 -4.99
N GLY A 32 17.52 -13.42 -5.44
CA GLY A 32 16.58 -14.53 -5.26
C GLY A 32 16.82 -15.66 -6.26
N ARG A 33 16.20 -16.80 -6.01
CA ARG A 33 16.11 -17.90 -6.97
C ARG A 33 14.85 -17.70 -7.82
N ASN A 34 15.00 -17.74 -9.13
CA ASN A 34 13.84 -17.88 -10.01
C ASN A 34 13.22 -19.27 -9.79
N ILE A 35 12.11 -19.32 -9.05
CA ILE A 35 11.38 -20.56 -8.82
C ILE A 35 10.48 -20.74 -10.03
N SER A 36 10.93 -21.51 -11.01
CA SER A 36 10.20 -21.78 -12.24
C SER A 36 8.93 -22.64 -12.07
N THR A 37 8.78 -23.29 -10.91
CA THR A 37 7.59 -24.07 -10.54
C THR A 37 7.19 -23.74 -9.11
N ALA A 38 6.11 -22.98 -8.96
CA ALA A 38 5.49 -22.79 -7.65
C ALA A 38 4.90 -24.15 -7.20
N ALA A 39 5.09 -24.49 -5.93
CA ALA A 39 4.40 -25.65 -5.34
C ALA A 39 2.87 -25.45 -5.46
N PRO A 40 2.08 -26.52 -5.57
CA PRO A 40 0.63 -26.44 -5.54
C PRO A 40 0.17 -25.69 -4.28
N LEU A 41 -0.81 -24.79 -4.45
CA LEU A 41 -1.37 -24.03 -3.33
C LEU A 41 -2.06 -25.01 -2.35
N SER A 42 -1.86 -24.79 -1.06
CA SER A 42 -2.65 -25.42 -0.01
C SER A 42 -4.11 -24.94 -0.03
N ALA A 43 -5.01 -25.68 0.61
CA ALA A 43 -6.41 -25.26 0.71
C ALA A 43 -6.58 -23.86 1.36
N ALA A 44 -5.74 -23.54 2.34
CA ALA A 44 -5.75 -22.22 2.99
C ALA A 44 -5.29 -21.11 2.03
N GLU A 45 -4.31 -21.36 1.19
CA GLU A 45 -3.83 -20.38 0.18
C GLU A 45 -4.85 -20.23 -0.96
N ILE A 46 -5.56 -21.29 -1.33
CA ILE A 46 -6.67 -21.22 -2.31
C ILE A 46 -7.80 -20.35 -1.75
N ALA A 47 -8.18 -20.53 -0.48
CA ALA A 47 -9.19 -19.71 0.16
C ALA A 47 -8.75 -18.24 0.26
N LEU A 48 -7.53 -17.99 0.71
CA LEU A 48 -6.96 -16.63 0.77
C LEU A 48 -6.95 -15.96 -0.61
N ARG A 49 -6.56 -16.68 -1.66
CA ARG A 49 -6.59 -16.16 -3.04
C ARG A 49 -8.00 -15.77 -3.46
N ALA A 50 -9.00 -16.59 -3.13
CA ALA A 50 -10.39 -16.27 -3.44
C ALA A 50 -10.86 -14.99 -2.73
N ASP A 51 -10.53 -14.82 -1.46
CA ASP A 51 -10.83 -13.60 -0.69
C ASP A 51 -10.15 -12.36 -1.29
N LEU A 52 -8.87 -12.45 -1.64
CA LEU A 52 -8.12 -11.35 -2.25
C LEU A 52 -8.73 -10.95 -3.61
N ILE A 53 -9.07 -11.93 -4.45
CA ILE A 53 -9.73 -11.68 -5.74
C ILE A 53 -11.09 -11.00 -5.53
N ALA A 54 -11.88 -11.45 -4.56
CA ALA A 54 -13.19 -10.87 -4.26
C ALA A 54 -13.07 -9.40 -3.79
N ASP A 55 -12.11 -9.10 -2.92
CA ASP A 55 -11.87 -7.73 -2.44
C ASP A 55 -11.41 -6.80 -3.58
N VAL A 56 -10.48 -7.26 -4.44
CA VAL A 56 -10.04 -6.49 -5.63
C VAL A 56 -11.19 -6.30 -6.62
N GLN A 57 -11.96 -7.34 -6.89
CA GLN A 57 -13.14 -7.28 -7.78
C GLN A 57 -14.18 -6.29 -7.24
N LYS A 58 -14.41 -6.27 -5.93
CA LYS A 58 -15.32 -5.31 -5.29
C LYS A 58 -14.84 -3.87 -5.48
N LEU A 59 -13.56 -3.60 -5.20
CA LEU A 59 -13.01 -2.24 -5.26
C LEU A 59 -12.83 -1.73 -6.70
N ALA A 60 -12.22 -2.53 -7.56
CA ALA A 60 -11.85 -2.10 -8.91
C ALA A 60 -12.88 -2.50 -9.98
N GLY A 61 -13.58 -3.64 -9.81
CA GLY A 61 -14.56 -4.12 -10.78
C GLY A 61 -15.95 -3.52 -10.58
N GLU A 62 -16.48 -3.55 -9.34
CA GLU A 62 -17.84 -3.09 -9.06
C GLU A 62 -17.91 -1.61 -8.70
N ILE A 63 -17.01 -1.11 -7.81
CA ILE A 63 -16.98 0.31 -7.42
C ILE A 63 -16.27 1.12 -8.52
N GLY A 64 -15.14 0.62 -9.02
CA GLY A 64 -14.40 1.23 -10.10
C GLY A 64 -13.54 2.42 -9.68
N GLU A 65 -13.48 3.44 -10.53
CA GLU A 65 -12.74 4.68 -10.25
C GLU A 65 -13.30 5.38 -9.01
N ARG A 66 -12.41 5.68 -8.06
CA ARG A 66 -12.78 6.15 -6.71
C ARG A 66 -11.79 7.21 -6.22
N ASN A 67 -12.13 8.45 -6.45
CA ASN A 67 -11.33 9.63 -6.09
C ASN A 67 -12.27 10.82 -5.83
N LEU A 68 -11.73 12.02 -5.59
CA LEU A 68 -12.58 13.18 -5.30
C LEU A 68 -13.49 13.58 -6.48
N GLN A 69 -13.17 13.24 -7.73
CA GLN A 69 -14.09 13.47 -8.85
C GLN A 69 -15.22 12.44 -8.85
N HIS A 70 -14.93 11.20 -8.46
CA HIS A 70 -15.87 10.11 -8.29
C HIS A 70 -16.19 9.90 -6.80
N TYR A 71 -16.67 10.98 -6.15
CA TYR A 71 -16.81 11.04 -4.70
C TYR A 71 -17.79 10.02 -4.12
N ALA A 72 -18.86 9.68 -4.85
CA ALA A 72 -19.80 8.64 -4.43
C ALA A 72 -19.11 7.27 -4.35
N GLN A 73 -18.30 6.94 -5.34
CA GLN A 73 -17.53 5.70 -5.40
C GLN A 73 -16.43 5.67 -4.31
N LEU A 74 -15.77 6.82 -4.07
CA LEU A 74 -14.80 6.95 -2.99
C LEU A 74 -15.43 6.63 -1.63
N ASN A 75 -16.61 7.17 -1.35
CA ASN A 75 -17.35 6.87 -0.11
C ASN A 75 -17.85 5.42 -0.08
N THR A 76 -18.30 4.86 -1.20
CA THR A 76 -18.71 3.45 -1.27
C THR A 76 -17.53 2.52 -0.96
N ALA A 77 -16.32 2.87 -1.40
CA ALA A 77 -15.11 2.13 -1.05
C ALA A 77 -14.78 2.25 0.45
N ALA A 78 -14.90 3.44 1.03
CA ALA A 78 -14.74 3.64 2.47
C ALA A 78 -15.73 2.80 3.28
N ASP A 79 -17.02 2.80 2.89
CA ASP A 79 -18.08 1.99 3.52
C ASP A 79 -17.78 0.49 3.41
N PHE A 80 -17.30 0.03 2.26
CA PHE A 80 -16.92 -1.38 2.05
C PHE A 80 -15.78 -1.79 2.96
N ILE A 81 -14.72 -0.96 3.10
CA ILE A 81 -13.56 -1.22 3.95
C ILE A 81 -13.98 -1.26 5.42
N GLU A 82 -14.73 -0.25 5.88
CA GLU A 82 -15.26 -0.18 7.24
C GLU A 82 -16.12 -1.41 7.57
N GLY A 83 -17.05 -1.77 6.67
CA GLY A 83 -17.87 -2.96 6.80
C GLY A 83 -17.04 -4.25 6.81
N SER A 84 -15.93 -4.30 6.08
CA SER A 84 -15.04 -5.47 6.05
C SER A 84 -14.29 -5.65 7.37
N PHE A 85 -13.81 -4.57 7.97
CA PHE A 85 -13.23 -4.61 9.32
C PHE A 85 -14.28 -5.03 10.36
N SER A 86 -15.49 -4.49 10.29
CA SER A 86 -16.60 -4.84 11.21
C SER A 86 -16.98 -6.31 11.10
N ARG A 87 -17.08 -6.87 9.89
CA ARG A 87 -17.35 -8.31 9.68
C ARG A 87 -16.25 -9.21 10.23
N ALA A 88 -15.01 -8.71 10.31
CA ALA A 88 -13.92 -9.42 10.96
C ALA A 88 -13.97 -9.35 12.50
N GLY A 89 -14.99 -8.72 13.09
CA GLY A 89 -15.12 -8.54 14.54
C GLY A 89 -14.28 -7.39 15.10
N LEU A 90 -13.75 -6.55 14.23
CA LEU A 90 -12.95 -5.38 14.62
C LEU A 90 -13.85 -4.14 14.78
N GLN A 91 -13.33 -3.11 15.44
CA GLN A 91 -14.03 -1.83 15.66
C GLN A 91 -13.40 -0.75 14.80
N PRO A 92 -13.86 -0.52 13.56
CA PRO A 92 -13.32 0.52 12.72
C PRO A 92 -13.76 1.91 13.20
N ARG A 93 -12.95 2.90 12.82
CA ARG A 93 -13.29 4.33 12.96
C ARG A 93 -12.84 5.10 11.74
N ARG A 94 -13.50 6.23 11.46
CA ARG A 94 -13.12 7.18 10.43
C ARG A 94 -12.29 8.31 11.05
N ASP A 95 -11.08 8.49 10.58
CA ASP A 95 -10.28 9.69 10.82
C ASP A 95 -10.57 10.67 9.67
N THR A 96 -11.43 11.66 9.97
CA THR A 96 -12.04 12.51 8.95
C THR A 96 -11.38 13.88 8.91
N TYR A 97 -11.09 14.35 7.70
CA TYR A 97 -10.68 15.72 7.43
C TYR A 97 -11.43 16.31 6.23
N GLU A 98 -11.43 17.61 6.09
CA GLU A 98 -12.11 18.30 5.00
C GLU A 98 -11.12 18.68 3.89
N LEU A 99 -11.50 18.43 2.64
CA LEU A 99 -10.74 18.81 1.47
C LEU A 99 -11.70 19.27 0.37
N GLN A 100 -11.53 20.53 -0.07
CA GLN A 100 -12.38 21.16 -1.10
C GLN A 100 -13.89 21.10 -0.77
N GLY A 101 -14.27 21.29 0.50
CA GLY A 101 -15.66 21.19 0.95
C GLY A 101 -16.23 19.78 0.99
N ARG A 102 -15.38 18.74 0.90
CA ARG A 102 -15.76 17.33 0.98
C ARG A 102 -15.07 16.64 2.14
N ALA A 103 -15.81 15.80 2.86
CA ALA A 103 -15.25 14.98 3.92
C ALA A 103 -14.43 13.81 3.33
N CYS A 104 -13.17 13.73 3.68
CA CYS A 104 -12.26 12.63 3.32
C CYS A 104 -11.97 11.79 4.56
N HIS A 105 -11.92 10.47 4.40
CA HIS A 105 -11.84 9.55 5.52
C HIS A 105 -10.66 8.59 5.38
N ASN A 106 -9.72 8.59 6.34
CA ASN A 106 -8.91 7.42 6.57
C ASN A 106 -9.73 6.43 7.41
N ILE A 107 -9.74 5.15 7.04
CA ILE A 107 -10.49 4.12 7.76
C ILE A 107 -9.51 3.28 8.57
N GLU A 108 -9.65 3.32 9.87
CA GLU A 108 -8.72 2.70 10.79
C GLU A 108 -9.40 1.65 11.65
N THR A 109 -8.68 0.58 11.98
CA THR A 109 -9.03 -0.34 13.08
C THR A 109 -7.77 -0.77 13.82
N GLU A 110 -7.93 -1.19 15.08
CA GLU A 110 -6.80 -1.53 15.94
C GLU A 110 -7.01 -2.87 16.64
N ILE A 111 -5.95 -3.68 16.69
CA ILE A 111 -5.83 -4.86 17.54
C ILE A 111 -4.80 -4.53 18.60
N ARG A 112 -5.26 -4.34 19.83
CA ARG A 112 -4.39 -4.00 20.97
C ARG A 112 -3.44 -5.14 21.27
N GLY A 113 -2.16 -4.79 21.40
CA GLY A 113 -1.10 -5.70 21.81
C GLY A 113 -0.77 -5.62 23.29
N ALA A 114 0.09 -6.51 23.74
CA ALA A 114 0.59 -6.52 25.12
C ALA A 114 1.47 -5.29 25.44
N ARG A 115 2.07 -4.67 24.41
CA ARG A 115 2.93 -3.48 24.52
C ARG A 115 2.26 -2.29 23.83
N PRO A 116 2.49 -1.04 24.32
CA PRO A 116 1.86 0.16 23.78
C PRO A 116 2.40 0.59 22.41
N GLN A 117 3.56 0.06 21.97
CA GLN A 117 4.12 0.35 20.66
C GLN A 117 3.17 -0.11 19.55
N ILE A 118 3.07 0.72 18.52
CA ILE A 118 2.13 0.53 17.42
C ILE A 118 2.90 0.20 16.14
N VAL A 119 2.48 -0.85 15.46
CA VAL A 119 2.84 -1.13 14.09
C VAL A 119 1.65 -0.74 13.21
N VAL A 120 1.85 0.24 12.33
CA VAL A 120 0.85 0.64 11.34
C VAL A 120 1.03 -0.20 10.08
N ILE A 121 -0.05 -0.79 9.59
CA ILE A 121 -0.12 -1.46 8.30
C ILE A 121 -1.14 -0.66 7.48
N GLY A 122 -0.72 -0.14 6.32
CA GLY A 122 -1.54 0.75 5.55
C GLY A 122 -1.54 0.49 4.05
N ALA A 123 -2.63 0.89 3.38
CA ALA A 123 -2.77 0.92 1.93
C ALA A 123 -3.67 2.10 1.57
N HIS A 124 -3.44 2.77 0.43
CA HIS A 124 -4.40 3.76 -0.03
C HIS A 124 -5.55 3.09 -0.79
N TYR A 125 -6.75 3.68 -0.71
CA TYR A 125 -7.93 3.09 -1.33
C TYR A 125 -8.53 3.92 -2.46
N ASP A 126 -8.06 5.14 -2.67
CA ASP A 126 -8.38 5.92 -3.86
C ASP A 126 -7.67 5.37 -5.11
N SER A 127 -8.06 5.85 -6.27
CA SER A 127 -7.44 5.51 -7.55
C SER A 127 -7.19 6.75 -8.39
N VAL A 128 -6.16 6.71 -9.23
CA VAL A 128 -5.85 7.79 -10.16
C VAL A 128 -6.99 8.02 -11.16
N PHE A 129 -7.10 9.23 -11.67
CA PHE A 129 -8.10 9.60 -12.67
C PHE A 129 -8.01 8.70 -13.91
N GLY A 130 -9.18 8.21 -14.35
CA GLY A 130 -9.31 7.35 -15.53
C GLY A 130 -8.93 5.89 -15.30
N SER A 131 -8.66 5.47 -14.05
CA SER A 131 -8.32 4.09 -13.71
C SER A 131 -9.20 3.54 -12.61
N PRO A 132 -9.66 2.27 -12.71
CA PRO A 132 -10.33 1.59 -11.61
C PRO A 132 -9.37 1.18 -10.49
N GLY A 133 -8.05 1.31 -10.66
CA GLY A 133 -7.05 1.07 -9.64
C GLY A 133 -7.06 -0.35 -9.08
N ALA A 134 -6.96 -1.39 -9.93
CA ALA A 134 -6.98 -2.78 -9.48
C ALA A 134 -5.67 -3.18 -8.80
N ASN A 135 -4.52 -2.94 -9.45
CA ASN A 135 -3.21 -3.14 -8.86
C ASN A 135 -2.86 -1.98 -7.94
N ASP A 136 -3.06 -0.76 -8.39
CA ASP A 136 -2.85 0.49 -7.69
C ASP A 136 -4.19 1.12 -7.29
N ASN A 137 -4.72 0.95 -6.02
CA ASN A 137 -4.09 0.09 -5.01
C ASN A 137 -5.15 -0.81 -4.35
N ALA A 138 -6.14 -1.32 -5.13
CA ALA A 138 -7.08 -2.30 -4.59
C ALA A 138 -6.35 -3.58 -4.13
N SER A 139 -5.19 -3.92 -4.73
CA SER A 139 -4.38 -5.07 -4.32
C SER A 139 -3.82 -4.89 -2.90
N GLY A 140 -3.28 -3.70 -2.59
CA GLY A 140 -2.81 -3.37 -1.25
C GLY A 140 -3.94 -3.34 -0.22
N VAL A 141 -5.11 -2.78 -0.59
CA VAL A 141 -6.29 -2.80 0.30
C VAL A 141 -6.79 -4.22 0.55
N ALA A 142 -6.86 -5.07 -0.46
CA ALA A 142 -7.23 -6.48 -0.29
C ALA A 142 -6.31 -7.20 0.68
N ALA A 143 -4.98 -6.98 0.56
CA ALA A 143 -4.00 -7.53 1.50
C ALA A 143 -4.17 -6.94 2.92
N LEU A 144 -4.44 -5.65 3.05
CA LEU A 144 -4.74 -5.00 4.34
C LEU A 144 -5.93 -5.67 5.02
N LEU A 145 -7.03 -5.88 4.30
CA LEU A 145 -8.23 -6.54 4.80
C LEU A 145 -7.97 -8.01 5.17
N ALA A 146 -7.21 -8.73 4.35
CA ALA A 146 -6.84 -10.11 4.62
C ALA A 146 -5.97 -10.23 5.89
N LEU A 147 -5.00 -9.33 6.07
CA LEU A 147 -4.19 -9.27 7.28
C LEU A 147 -5.04 -8.95 8.51
N ALA A 148 -5.93 -7.96 8.43
CA ALA A 148 -6.84 -7.62 9.52
C ALA A 148 -7.71 -8.82 9.93
N ARG A 149 -8.32 -9.53 8.97
CA ARG A 149 -9.06 -10.78 9.21
C ARG A 149 -8.18 -11.85 9.85
N ARG A 150 -6.94 -12.00 9.40
CA ARG A 150 -6.00 -13.01 9.89
C ARG A 150 -5.59 -12.81 11.33
N PHE A 151 -5.46 -11.55 11.78
CA PHE A 151 -5.04 -11.18 13.13
C PHE A 151 -6.21 -10.94 14.08
N ALA A 152 -7.43 -10.77 13.60
CA ALA A 152 -8.61 -10.57 14.43
C ALA A 152 -8.77 -11.67 15.49
N GLY A 153 -8.99 -11.26 16.73
CA GLY A 153 -9.14 -12.15 17.88
C GLY A 153 -7.86 -12.88 18.32
N LYS A 154 -6.69 -12.55 17.75
CA LYS A 154 -5.42 -13.16 18.13
C LYS A 154 -4.62 -12.24 19.06
N PRO A 155 -3.86 -12.81 20.02
CA PRO A 155 -2.96 -12.02 20.83
C PRO A 155 -1.83 -11.44 19.96
N ALA A 156 -1.50 -10.17 20.17
CA ALA A 156 -0.43 -9.47 19.51
C ALA A 156 0.62 -8.98 20.52
N GLY A 157 1.89 -9.04 20.16
CA GLY A 157 2.98 -8.54 21.01
C GLY A 157 3.03 -7.01 21.07
N GLN A 158 2.73 -6.35 19.97
CA GLN A 158 2.55 -4.90 19.82
C GLN A 158 1.16 -4.63 19.28
N THR A 159 0.67 -3.42 19.46
CA THR A 159 -0.59 -2.99 18.87
C THR A 159 -0.46 -2.96 17.36
N LEU A 160 -1.37 -3.63 16.64
CA LEU A 160 -1.47 -3.62 15.19
C LEU A 160 -2.57 -2.64 14.78
N ARG A 161 -2.24 -1.66 13.97
CA ARG A 161 -3.19 -0.67 13.48
C ARG A 161 -3.26 -0.76 11.97
N PHE A 162 -4.44 -1.12 11.45
CA PHE A 162 -4.73 -1.27 10.02
C PHE A 162 -5.40 0.00 9.53
N VAL A 163 -4.85 0.64 8.50
CA VAL A 163 -5.34 1.94 8.02
C VAL A 163 -5.47 1.93 6.51
N ALA A 164 -6.67 2.20 6.00
CA ALA A 164 -6.88 2.52 4.60
C ALA A 164 -6.84 4.05 4.44
N PHE A 165 -5.87 4.54 3.67
CA PHE A 165 -5.64 5.97 3.45
C PHE A 165 -6.41 6.47 2.24
N VAL A 166 -6.85 7.73 2.28
CA VAL A 166 -7.52 8.44 1.19
C VAL A 166 -6.57 9.46 0.56
N ASN A 167 -6.81 9.81 -0.70
CA ASN A 167 -6.11 10.89 -1.42
C ASN A 167 -4.57 10.70 -1.46
N GLU A 168 -4.13 9.49 -1.81
CA GLU A 168 -2.73 9.23 -2.10
C GLU A 168 -2.37 9.69 -3.52
N GLU A 169 -3.29 9.55 -4.45
CA GLU A 169 -3.09 9.80 -5.87
C GLU A 169 -3.00 11.29 -6.22
N PRO A 170 -2.36 11.67 -7.33
CA PRO A 170 -2.37 13.03 -7.82
C PRO A 170 -3.79 13.61 -7.92
N PRO A 171 -3.99 14.89 -7.56
CA PRO A 171 -2.98 15.93 -7.31
C PRO A 171 -2.50 16.02 -5.84
N TYR A 172 -2.90 15.09 -4.97
CA TYR A 172 -2.63 15.17 -3.53
C TYR A 172 -1.36 14.44 -3.11
N PHE A 173 -0.81 13.61 -3.99
CA PHE A 173 0.44 12.88 -3.76
C PHE A 173 1.55 13.78 -3.24
N GLN A 174 2.20 13.36 -2.16
CA GLN A 174 3.27 14.10 -1.47
C GLN A 174 2.90 15.51 -0.99
N THR A 175 1.61 15.79 -0.79
CA THR A 175 1.15 17.05 -0.20
C THR A 175 0.67 16.86 1.24
N GLU A 176 0.46 17.98 1.97
CA GLU A 176 -0.14 17.95 3.31
C GLU A 176 -1.62 17.52 3.32
N GLN A 177 -2.23 17.40 2.14
CA GLN A 177 -3.62 16.99 1.95
C GLN A 177 -3.75 15.47 1.72
N MET A 178 -2.63 14.78 1.53
CA MET A 178 -2.58 13.32 1.41
C MET A 178 -3.02 12.68 2.73
N GLY A 179 -3.92 11.70 2.66
CA GLY A 179 -4.53 11.09 3.85
C GLY A 179 -3.52 10.51 4.83
N SER A 180 -2.46 9.88 4.34
CA SER A 180 -1.40 9.34 5.19
C SER A 180 -0.59 10.44 5.89
N PHE A 181 -0.39 11.62 5.27
CA PHE A 181 0.25 12.77 5.90
C PHE A 181 -0.64 13.35 7.04
N VAL A 182 -1.94 13.53 6.76
CA VAL A 182 -2.93 13.98 7.76
C VAL A 182 -2.93 13.02 8.95
N TYR A 183 -2.95 11.73 8.66
CA TYR A 183 -2.93 10.67 9.68
C TYR A 183 -1.66 10.70 10.53
N ALA A 184 -0.48 10.79 9.90
CA ALA A 184 0.80 10.85 10.61
C ALA A 184 0.89 12.08 11.53
N ARG A 185 0.39 13.23 11.08
CA ARG A 185 0.27 14.46 11.89
C ARG A 185 -0.64 14.24 13.09
N GLY A 186 -1.78 13.57 12.89
CA GLY A 186 -2.69 13.17 13.96
C GLY A 186 -2.04 12.24 14.98
N CYS A 187 -1.32 11.21 14.53
CA CYS A 187 -0.56 10.31 15.39
C CYS A 187 0.47 11.06 16.24
N LYS A 188 1.22 11.99 15.63
CA LYS A 188 2.18 12.84 16.35
C LYS A 188 1.51 13.70 17.42
N ALA A 189 0.36 14.31 17.09
CA ALA A 189 -0.39 15.15 18.03
C ALA A 189 -0.94 14.37 19.23
N ARG A 190 -1.30 13.09 19.04
CA ARG A 190 -1.76 12.19 20.11
C ARG A 190 -0.60 11.58 20.92
N GLY A 191 0.64 11.71 20.47
CA GLY A 191 1.80 11.07 21.10
C GLY A 191 1.84 9.55 20.87
N ASP A 192 1.26 9.06 19.77
CA ASP A 192 1.25 7.64 19.42
C ASP A 192 2.69 7.11 19.27
N GLN A 193 3.00 5.99 19.92
CA GLN A 193 4.32 5.36 19.87
C GLN A 193 4.43 4.43 18.65
N ILE A 194 4.53 5.03 17.45
CA ILE A 194 4.68 4.26 16.22
C ILE A 194 6.10 3.68 16.15
N SER A 195 6.22 2.35 16.15
CA SER A 195 7.49 1.64 16.06
C SER A 195 7.85 1.22 14.64
N ALA A 196 6.85 1.02 13.79
CA ALA A 196 7.03 0.68 12.38
C ALA A 196 5.77 1.05 11.58
N MET A 197 5.97 1.27 10.27
CA MET A 197 4.89 1.42 9.29
C MET A 197 5.21 0.55 8.07
N LEU A 198 4.24 -0.24 7.62
CA LEU A 198 4.30 -1.01 6.38
C LEU A 198 3.29 -0.42 5.41
N SER A 199 3.77 0.08 4.27
CA SER A 199 2.91 0.48 3.14
C SER A 199 2.73 -0.70 2.20
N LEU A 200 1.49 -1.09 1.97
CA LEU A 200 1.13 -2.14 1.03
C LEU A 200 0.76 -1.48 -0.29
N GLU A 201 1.63 -1.62 -1.29
CA GLU A 201 1.55 -0.87 -2.53
C GLU A 201 1.77 -1.77 -3.74
N THR A 202 0.86 -1.71 -4.73
CA THR A 202 1.00 -2.37 -6.05
C THR A 202 1.48 -3.83 -5.99
N ILE A 203 0.92 -4.64 -5.09
CA ILE A 203 1.36 -6.02 -4.81
C ILE A 203 0.62 -7.07 -5.63
N GLY A 204 -0.13 -6.67 -6.64
CA GLY A 204 -0.97 -7.53 -7.48
C GLY A 204 -0.26 -8.15 -8.69
N TYR A 205 1.07 -8.22 -8.74
CA TYR A 205 1.84 -8.82 -9.82
C TYR A 205 2.04 -10.32 -9.64
#